data_2c7be61ef83abc98a3e4af76979441e8
#
_entry.id   2c7be61ef83abc98a3e4af76979441e8
#
_cell.length_a   1.000
_cell.length_b   1.000
_cell.length_c   1.000
_cell.angle_alpha   90.00
_cell.angle_beta   90.00
_cell.angle_gamma   90.00
#
_symmetry.space_group_name_H-M   'P 1'
#
loop_
_entity.id
_entity.type
_entity.pdbx_description
1 polymer ?
#
loop_
_entity_poly.entity_id
_entity_poly.type
_entity_poly.pdbx_seq_one_letter_code
_entity_poly.pdbx_strand_id
1 'polypeptide(L)'
;MRAVLKDFQSAAVEKLSRSLRRMTRDYWEDGRLSATCLAAPTGAGKTVMSAAAIEALFFGDDALALDPDPHAVVLWLSESPALNEQTRNRIMQVSDKLSADFTDYSMLHIIGSDFAEERLRPRNVYFLSKNMLSRNGILTRGTEATSGRTFWDVLDTTIRDPERNLYLFIDEAHRGLGPEASASSDTATIYANLIDGFEGRAAMPVVVGVSATPQRFVAAMQERTDRDCMSPVRVDPKDVQESGLLKDTIELYVPDTDTAVEHQYLTLACRRYNEACERWAAYCNDNGEPPVSPLLLVQTADHISDGALAGLCDQISSLVPNLEPTLAFGTSFANVFGEHGNIRAGRYDIPYIRPENVQGARRTRVLFAKEAVSNGWDCPVSYTHLRAHE
;
A
#
# COMPACT_ATOMS: atom_id res chain seq x y z
N MET A 1 -2.02 11.05 -16.42
CA MET A 1 -1.04 10.12 -15.77
C MET A 1 0.39 10.45 -16.22
N ARG A 2 1.36 10.49 -15.27
CA ARG A 2 2.81 10.54 -15.58
C ARG A 2 3.36 9.15 -15.93
N ALA A 3 2.84 8.14 -15.25
CA ALA A 3 3.22 6.75 -15.54
C ALA A 3 2.58 6.28 -16.86
N VAL A 4 3.41 5.63 -17.68
CA VAL A 4 2.91 4.91 -18.87
C VAL A 4 2.41 3.55 -18.43
N LEU A 5 1.12 3.30 -18.61
CA LEU A 5 0.51 2.02 -18.28
C LEU A 5 0.95 0.95 -19.28
N LYS A 6 1.20 -0.26 -18.78
CA LYS A 6 1.35 -1.45 -19.61
C LYS A 6 -0.02 -1.86 -20.18
N ASP A 7 -0.04 -2.63 -21.26
CA ASP A 7 -1.27 -3.02 -21.95
C ASP A 7 -2.30 -3.66 -21.00
N PHE A 8 -1.86 -4.60 -20.16
CA PHE A 8 -2.73 -5.24 -19.17
C PHE A 8 -3.26 -4.26 -18.12
N GLN A 9 -2.45 -3.25 -17.74
CA GLN A 9 -2.88 -2.20 -16.80
C GLN A 9 -3.94 -1.31 -17.44
N SER A 10 -3.73 -0.90 -18.69
CA SER A 10 -4.70 -0.10 -19.45
C SER A 10 -6.04 -0.84 -19.59
N ALA A 11 -6.01 -2.12 -19.94
CA ALA A 11 -7.22 -2.95 -20.05
C ALA A 11 -7.94 -3.10 -18.70
N ALA A 12 -7.18 -3.25 -17.59
CA ALA A 12 -7.77 -3.33 -16.25
C ALA A 12 -8.38 -1.99 -15.81
N VAL A 13 -7.71 -0.88 -16.09
CA VAL A 13 -8.22 0.49 -15.80
C VAL A 13 -9.51 0.76 -16.58
N GLU A 14 -9.57 0.42 -17.87
CA GLU A 14 -10.78 0.56 -18.66
C GLU A 14 -11.96 -0.20 -18.06
N LYS A 15 -11.76 -1.50 -17.76
CA LYS A 15 -12.80 -2.35 -17.15
C LYS A 15 -13.27 -1.81 -15.81
N LEU A 16 -12.32 -1.40 -14.94
CA LEU A 16 -12.63 -0.86 -13.62
C LEU A 16 -13.42 0.44 -13.75
N SER A 17 -12.97 1.38 -14.58
CA SER A 17 -13.61 2.68 -14.77
C SER A 17 -15.03 2.54 -15.30
N ARG A 18 -15.26 1.64 -16.28
CA ARG A 18 -16.61 1.33 -16.77
C ARG A 18 -17.51 0.71 -15.69
N SER A 19 -16.94 -0.17 -14.85
CA SER A 19 -17.67 -0.77 -13.73
C SER A 19 -18.06 0.29 -12.70
N LEU A 20 -17.16 1.20 -12.33
CA LEU A 20 -17.46 2.31 -11.40
C LEU A 20 -18.62 3.16 -11.90
N ARG A 21 -18.61 3.56 -13.18
CA ARG A 21 -19.68 4.34 -13.79
C ARG A 21 -21.02 3.62 -13.76
N ARG A 22 -21.01 2.34 -14.11
CA ARG A 22 -22.23 1.53 -14.07
C ARG A 22 -22.79 1.43 -12.65
N MET A 23 -21.96 1.10 -11.67
CA MET A 23 -22.39 0.97 -10.27
C MET A 23 -23.00 2.26 -9.72
N THR A 24 -22.39 3.42 -10.03
CA THR A 24 -22.91 4.72 -9.60
C THR A 24 -24.26 5.04 -10.26
N ARG A 25 -24.40 4.79 -11.56
CA ARG A 25 -25.66 4.95 -12.24
C ARG A 25 -26.76 4.06 -11.65
N ASP A 26 -26.45 2.76 -11.48
CA ASP A 26 -27.39 1.78 -10.93
C ASP A 26 -27.81 2.15 -9.49
N TYR A 27 -26.92 2.80 -8.72
CA TYR A 27 -27.26 3.34 -7.39
C TYR A 27 -28.26 4.49 -7.45
N TRP A 28 -28.07 5.47 -8.35
CA TRP A 28 -28.96 6.61 -8.43
C TRP A 28 -30.29 6.30 -9.13
N GLU A 29 -30.30 5.34 -10.06
CA GLU A 29 -31.52 4.93 -10.76
C GLU A 29 -32.38 3.99 -9.90
N ASP A 30 -31.78 3.00 -9.24
CA ASP A 30 -32.47 1.89 -8.58
C ASP A 30 -32.18 1.77 -7.08
N GLY A 31 -31.33 2.60 -6.48
CA GLY A 31 -30.84 2.47 -5.10
C GLY A 31 -29.93 1.25 -4.87
N ARG A 32 -29.37 0.70 -5.96
CA ARG A 32 -28.65 -0.57 -5.95
C ARG A 32 -27.24 -0.41 -5.39
N LEU A 33 -26.94 -1.03 -4.25
CA LEU A 33 -25.60 -1.10 -3.69
C LEU A 33 -24.74 -2.09 -4.48
N SER A 34 -23.49 -1.73 -4.77
CA SER A 34 -22.65 -2.58 -5.61
C SER A 34 -21.22 -2.72 -5.09
N ALA A 35 -20.58 -3.85 -5.42
CA ALA A 35 -19.17 -4.09 -5.12
C ALA A 35 -18.44 -4.71 -6.32
N THR A 36 -17.16 -4.41 -6.47
CA THR A 36 -16.24 -5.07 -7.40
C THR A 36 -14.84 -5.19 -6.80
N CYS A 37 -13.93 -5.89 -7.46
CA CYS A 37 -12.55 -6.04 -7.00
C CYS A 37 -11.57 -5.86 -8.15
N LEU A 38 -10.53 -5.06 -7.93
CA LEU A 38 -9.32 -5.07 -8.75
C LEU A 38 -8.39 -6.16 -8.24
N ALA A 39 -8.33 -7.26 -8.96
CA ALA A 39 -7.59 -8.46 -8.63
C ALA A 39 -6.33 -8.55 -9.49
N ALA A 40 -5.17 -8.26 -8.91
CA ALA A 40 -3.90 -8.30 -9.61
C ALA A 40 -2.77 -8.80 -8.69
N PRO A 41 -1.79 -9.55 -9.20
CA PRO A 41 -0.66 -10.02 -8.42
C PRO A 41 0.08 -8.88 -7.69
N THR A 42 0.78 -9.23 -6.62
CA THR A 42 1.71 -8.28 -5.98
C THR A 42 2.77 -7.85 -7.00
N GLY A 43 3.11 -6.57 -7.03
CA GLY A 43 4.04 -6.02 -8.02
C GLY A 43 3.41 -5.65 -9.38
N ALA A 44 2.16 -6.03 -9.67
CA ALA A 44 1.47 -5.68 -10.92
C ALA A 44 1.08 -4.18 -11.03
N GLY A 45 1.28 -3.41 -9.97
CA GLY A 45 0.93 -1.99 -9.96
C GLY A 45 -0.54 -1.70 -9.62
N LYS A 46 -1.13 -2.44 -8.67
CA LYS A 46 -2.52 -2.21 -8.20
C LYS A 46 -2.79 -0.73 -7.88
N THR A 47 -1.89 -0.09 -7.12
CA THR A 47 -2.00 1.33 -6.77
C THR A 47 -1.95 2.23 -8.00
N VAL A 48 -1.12 1.89 -9.01
CA VAL A 48 -1.02 2.66 -10.27
C VAL A 48 -2.31 2.54 -11.07
N MET A 49 -2.87 1.34 -11.19
CA MET A 49 -4.14 1.10 -11.87
C MET A 49 -5.32 1.77 -11.15
N SER A 50 -5.34 1.72 -9.81
CA SER A 50 -6.34 2.44 -9.02
C SER A 50 -6.23 3.95 -9.19
N ALA A 51 -5.01 4.51 -9.18
CA ALA A 51 -4.78 5.93 -9.42
C ALA A 51 -5.26 6.35 -10.81
N ALA A 52 -4.99 5.55 -11.84
CA ALA A 52 -5.45 5.82 -13.20
C ALA A 52 -6.98 5.76 -13.32
N ALA A 53 -7.63 4.79 -12.67
CA ALA A 53 -9.09 4.72 -12.63
C ALA A 53 -9.72 5.91 -11.88
N ILE A 54 -9.12 6.36 -10.77
CA ILE A 54 -9.53 7.54 -10.01
C ILE A 54 -9.32 8.82 -10.85
N GLU A 55 -8.19 8.93 -11.55
CA GLU A 55 -7.93 10.06 -12.46
C GLU A 55 -8.98 10.12 -13.58
N ALA A 56 -9.29 8.97 -14.23
CA ALA A 56 -10.31 8.85 -15.24
C ALA A 56 -11.72 9.16 -14.67
N LEU A 57 -11.98 8.76 -13.43
CA LEU A 57 -13.23 9.06 -12.74
C LEU A 57 -13.41 10.57 -12.52
N PHE A 58 -12.40 11.28 -12.04
CA PHE A 58 -12.48 12.71 -11.70
C PHE A 58 -12.42 13.63 -12.92
N PHE A 59 -11.62 13.26 -13.93
CA PHE A 59 -11.28 14.16 -15.04
C PHE A 59 -11.74 13.64 -16.41
N GLY A 60 -12.34 12.46 -16.47
CA GLY A 60 -12.63 11.79 -17.71
C GLY A 60 -11.39 11.20 -18.38
N ASP A 61 -11.61 10.46 -19.46
CA ASP A 61 -10.57 9.89 -20.30
C ASP A 61 -11.10 9.79 -21.73
N ASP A 62 -10.56 10.61 -22.63
CA ASP A 62 -11.01 10.69 -24.03
C ASP A 62 -10.72 9.38 -24.79
N ALA A 63 -9.60 8.70 -24.48
CA ALA A 63 -9.23 7.45 -25.12
C ALA A 63 -10.19 6.31 -24.75
N LEU A 64 -10.77 6.35 -23.55
CA LEU A 64 -11.75 5.39 -23.07
C LEU A 64 -13.21 5.84 -23.30
N ALA A 65 -13.42 7.03 -23.87
CA ALA A 65 -14.72 7.69 -24.02
C ALA A 65 -15.48 7.76 -22.67
N LEU A 66 -14.79 8.21 -21.63
CA LEU A 66 -15.33 8.38 -20.28
C LEU A 66 -15.43 9.87 -19.94
N ASP A 67 -16.63 10.33 -19.66
CA ASP A 67 -16.85 11.68 -19.16
C ASP A 67 -16.39 11.83 -17.71
N PRO A 68 -15.98 13.01 -17.23
CA PRO A 68 -15.65 13.24 -15.83
C PRO A 68 -16.88 13.08 -14.93
N ASP A 69 -16.68 12.59 -13.70
CA ASP A 69 -17.68 12.65 -12.63
C ASP A 69 -17.33 13.78 -11.67
N PRO A 70 -17.99 14.95 -11.80
CA PRO A 70 -17.68 16.10 -10.95
C PRO A 70 -18.06 15.90 -9.48
N HIS A 71 -18.88 14.91 -9.19
CA HIS A 71 -19.40 14.58 -7.86
C HIS A 71 -18.63 13.45 -7.17
N ALA A 72 -17.70 12.80 -7.86
CA ALA A 72 -16.95 11.66 -7.33
C ALA A 72 -16.10 12.03 -6.11
N VAL A 73 -16.20 11.21 -5.08
CA VAL A 73 -15.38 11.25 -3.85
C VAL A 73 -14.82 9.86 -3.61
N VAL A 74 -13.54 9.74 -3.32
CA VAL A 74 -12.91 8.47 -3.01
C VAL A 74 -12.49 8.41 -1.55
N LEU A 75 -12.95 7.40 -0.84
CA LEU A 75 -12.45 7.01 0.48
C LEU A 75 -11.55 5.79 0.31
N TRP A 76 -10.26 5.94 0.57
CA TRP A 76 -9.26 4.87 0.52
C TRP A 76 -9.00 4.35 1.93
N LEU A 77 -9.39 3.10 2.19
CA LEU A 77 -9.21 2.45 3.47
C LEU A 77 -7.99 1.52 3.45
N SER A 78 -7.09 1.68 4.41
CA SER A 78 -5.94 0.80 4.60
C SER A 78 -5.78 0.35 6.06
N GLU A 79 -4.87 -0.61 6.27
CA GLU A 79 -4.58 -1.18 7.59
C GLU A 79 -3.89 -0.18 8.54
N SER A 80 -3.01 0.69 8.01
CA SER A 80 -2.17 1.57 8.83
C SER A 80 -1.95 2.95 8.22
N PRO A 81 -1.64 3.97 9.05
CA PRO A 81 -1.29 5.30 8.53
C PRO A 81 -0.08 5.30 7.60
N ALA A 82 0.91 4.45 7.85
CA ALA A 82 2.11 4.34 7.00
C ALA A 82 1.77 3.86 5.57
N LEU A 83 0.84 2.91 5.43
CA LEU A 83 0.36 2.46 4.12
C LEU A 83 -0.41 3.57 3.39
N ASN A 84 -1.17 4.39 4.11
CA ASN A 84 -1.85 5.55 3.53
C ASN A 84 -0.85 6.56 2.97
N GLU A 85 0.21 6.89 3.71
CA GLU A 85 1.27 7.78 3.24
C GLU A 85 2.00 7.20 2.03
N GLN A 86 2.31 5.92 2.05
CA GLN A 86 2.94 5.22 0.92
C GLN A 86 2.04 5.28 -0.33
N THR A 87 0.75 4.97 -0.19
CA THR A 87 -0.21 5.00 -1.29
C THR A 87 -0.39 6.42 -1.83
N ARG A 88 -0.55 7.42 -0.95
CA ARG A 88 -0.62 8.83 -1.32
C ARG A 88 0.60 9.27 -2.12
N ASN A 89 1.80 8.99 -1.60
CA ASN A 89 3.05 9.35 -2.25
C ASN A 89 3.19 8.64 -3.61
N ARG A 90 2.76 7.37 -3.70
CA ARG A 90 2.77 6.65 -4.98
C ARG A 90 1.81 7.28 -5.99
N ILE A 91 0.60 7.66 -5.58
CA ILE A 91 -0.36 8.37 -6.43
C ILE A 91 0.21 9.71 -6.91
N MET A 92 0.84 10.48 -6.02
CA MET A 92 1.51 11.74 -6.39
C MET A 92 2.62 11.56 -7.43
N GLN A 93 3.37 10.45 -7.35
CA GLN A 93 4.43 10.15 -8.32
C GLN A 93 3.90 9.78 -9.71
N VAL A 94 2.77 9.05 -9.77
CA VAL A 94 2.28 8.44 -11.01
C VAL A 94 1.19 9.24 -11.72
N SER A 95 0.52 10.15 -11.01
CA SER A 95 -0.54 11.02 -11.57
C SER A 95 -0.13 12.49 -11.48
N ASP A 96 -0.22 13.19 -12.58
CA ASP A 96 -0.05 14.63 -12.67
C ASP A 96 -1.31 15.39 -12.25
N LYS A 97 -2.49 14.89 -12.62
CA LYS A 97 -3.77 15.54 -12.32
C LYS A 97 -4.16 15.43 -10.85
N LEU A 98 -3.98 14.25 -10.23
CA LEU A 98 -4.25 14.06 -8.81
C LEU A 98 -3.20 14.71 -7.89
N SER A 99 -1.97 14.91 -8.40
CA SER A 99 -0.89 15.57 -7.67
C SER A 99 -0.82 17.08 -7.90
N ALA A 100 -1.72 17.65 -8.70
CA ALA A 100 -1.71 19.08 -9.01
C ALA A 100 -2.03 19.87 -7.74
N ASP A 101 -1.00 20.49 -7.17
CA ASP A 101 -1.11 21.53 -6.16
C ASP A 101 -1.48 22.85 -6.87
N PHE A 102 -2.76 23.07 -7.04
CA PHE A 102 -3.24 24.39 -7.38
C PHE A 102 -3.33 25.20 -6.09
N THR A 103 -2.24 25.95 -5.77
CA THR A 103 -2.19 26.97 -4.72
C THR A 103 -3.08 26.64 -3.49
N ASP A 104 -2.50 25.98 -2.49
CA ASP A 104 -3.10 25.57 -1.22
C ASP A 104 -4.18 24.47 -1.26
N TYR A 105 -4.37 23.76 -2.38
CA TYR A 105 -5.42 22.74 -2.49
C TYR A 105 -4.89 21.39 -2.99
N SER A 106 -4.56 20.51 -2.07
CA SER A 106 -4.28 19.10 -2.39
C SER A 106 -5.60 18.34 -2.55
N MET A 107 -5.69 17.45 -3.55
CA MET A 107 -6.82 16.50 -3.68
C MET A 107 -6.63 15.22 -2.85
N LEU A 108 -5.46 15.03 -2.25
CA LEU A 108 -5.06 13.83 -1.55
C LEU A 108 -4.91 14.10 -0.05
N HIS A 109 -5.93 13.74 0.74
CA HIS A 109 -6.04 14.05 2.16
C HIS A 109 -5.82 12.82 3.03
N ILE A 110 -4.88 12.88 3.96
CA ILE A 110 -4.79 11.89 5.04
C ILE A 110 -5.75 12.30 6.15
N ILE A 111 -6.68 11.43 6.51
CA ILE A 111 -7.58 11.67 7.62
C ILE A 111 -6.80 11.47 8.93
N GLY A 112 -6.61 12.56 9.66
CA GLY A 112 -5.97 12.61 10.97
C GLY A 112 -6.98 12.81 12.11
N SER A 113 -6.46 12.94 13.31
CA SER A 113 -7.25 13.22 14.52
C SER A 113 -7.87 14.62 14.54
N ASP A 114 -7.40 15.51 13.70
CA ASP A 114 -7.82 16.91 13.52
C ASP A 114 -8.88 17.08 12.41
N PHE A 115 -9.32 15.96 11.79
CA PHE A 115 -10.32 16.00 10.73
C PHE A 115 -11.66 16.59 11.23
N ALA A 116 -12.09 17.68 10.62
CA ALA A 116 -13.26 18.46 11.07
C ALA A 116 -14.26 18.83 9.94
N GLU A 117 -14.13 18.25 8.76
CA GLU A 117 -15.05 18.51 7.65
C GLU A 117 -16.46 17.98 7.97
N GLU A 118 -17.50 18.68 7.50
CA GLU A 118 -18.90 18.25 7.70
C GLU A 118 -19.32 17.15 6.71
N ARG A 119 -18.71 17.16 5.53
CA ARG A 119 -18.87 16.18 4.46
C ARG A 119 -17.62 16.14 3.61
N LEU A 120 -17.39 15.03 2.94
CA LEU A 120 -16.26 14.88 2.03
C LEU A 120 -16.50 15.68 0.75
N ARG A 121 -15.43 16.27 0.21
CA ARG A 121 -15.49 17.14 -0.97
C ARG A 121 -15.37 16.35 -2.25
N PRO A 122 -16.05 16.75 -3.32
CA PRO A 122 -15.94 16.08 -4.62
C PRO A 122 -14.54 16.27 -5.21
N ARG A 123 -14.14 15.32 -6.04
CA ARG A 123 -12.82 15.22 -6.67
C ARG A 123 -11.68 15.16 -5.67
N ASN A 124 -11.92 14.57 -4.50
CA ASN A 124 -10.88 14.36 -3.48
C ASN A 124 -10.77 12.88 -3.11
N VAL A 125 -9.56 12.47 -2.78
CA VAL A 125 -9.23 11.16 -2.23
C VAL A 125 -8.89 11.32 -0.76
N TYR A 126 -9.62 10.65 0.10
CA TYR A 126 -9.42 10.65 1.53
C TYR A 126 -8.85 9.31 1.99
N PHE A 127 -7.66 9.34 2.56
CA PHE A 127 -6.98 8.15 3.07
C PHE A 127 -7.29 7.96 4.54
N LEU A 128 -7.93 6.85 4.87
CA LEU A 128 -8.35 6.49 6.21
C LEU A 128 -7.66 5.21 6.66
N SER A 129 -7.06 5.23 7.84
CA SER A 129 -6.62 4.00 8.50
C SER A 129 -7.76 3.40 9.32
N LYS A 130 -7.99 2.08 9.21
CA LYS A 130 -9.05 1.39 9.97
C LYS A 130 -8.94 1.62 11.47
N ASN A 131 -7.72 1.75 12.02
CA ASN A 131 -7.49 1.94 13.44
C ASN A 131 -8.08 3.26 13.98
N MET A 132 -8.26 4.26 13.11
CA MET A 132 -8.90 5.53 13.47
C MET A 132 -10.40 5.39 13.77
N LEU A 133 -11.03 4.30 13.28
CA LEU A 133 -12.45 3.96 13.50
C LEU A 133 -12.67 2.98 14.65
N SER A 134 -11.66 2.72 15.47
CA SER A 134 -11.83 1.89 16.67
C SER A 134 -12.86 2.53 17.62
N ARG A 135 -13.52 1.70 18.45
CA ARG A 135 -14.58 2.14 19.39
C ARG A 135 -14.21 3.34 20.25
N ASN A 136 -12.93 3.47 20.58
CA ASN A 136 -12.39 4.54 21.41
C ASN A 136 -11.63 5.59 20.62
N GLY A 137 -11.66 5.52 19.28
CA GLY A 137 -10.98 6.45 18.40
C GLY A 137 -11.57 7.86 18.48
N ILE A 138 -10.73 8.86 18.22
CA ILE A 138 -11.15 10.27 18.24
C ILE A 138 -12.21 10.55 17.15
N LEU A 139 -12.12 9.87 16.01
CA LEU A 139 -13.07 10.02 14.90
C LEU A 139 -14.45 9.40 15.20
N THR A 140 -14.53 8.48 16.16
CA THR A 140 -15.78 7.79 16.52
C THR A 140 -16.52 8.46 17.68
N ARG A 141 -15.89 9.37 18.43
CA ARG A 141 -16.49 10.06 19.56
C ARG A 141 -16.96 11.49 19.27
N GLY A 142 -16.46 12.07 18.19
CA GLY A 142 -16.61 13.51 17.95
C GLY A 142 -15.80 14.34 18.94
N THR A 143 -15.55 15.59 18.61
CA THR A 143 -14.79 16.56 19.42
C THR A 143 -15.51 17.89 19.45
N GLU A 144 -15.07 18.84 20.31
CA GLU A 144 -15.58 20.21 20.28
C GLU A 144 -15.35 20.87 18.91
N ALA A 145 -14.20 20.61 18.27
CA ALA A 145 -13.86 21.11 16.92
C ALA A 145 -14.85 20.60 15.86
N THR A 146 -15.41 19.40 16.04
CA THR A 146 -16.43 18.82 15.16
C THR A 146 -17.86 19.08 15.62
N SER A 147 -18.07 19.87 16.68
CA SER A 147 -19.38 20.07 17.30
C SER A 147 -20.05 18.75 17.71
N GLY A 148 -19.26 17.79 18.16
CA GLY A 148 -19.71 16.45 18.57
C GLY A 148 -20.00 15.48 17.41
N ARG A 149 -19.83 15.87 16.15
CA ARG A 149 -19.99 14.98 15.01
C ARG A 149 -18.87 13.95 14.95
N THR A 150 -19.25 12.73 14.62
CA THR A 150 -18.33 11.63 14.37
C THR A 150 -18.02 11.54 12.88
N PHE A 151 -16.96 10.80 12.52
CA PHE A 151 -16.68 10.52 11.11
C PHE A 151 -17.80 9.70 10.44
N TRP A 152 -18.52 8.90 11.21
CA TRP A 152 -19.69 8.17 10.73
C TRP A 152 -20.82 9.11 10.27
N ASP A 153 -20.99 10.24 10.96
CA ASP A 153 -21.99 11.26 10.58
C ASP A 153 -21.55 12.00 9.31
N VAL A 154 -20.22 12.21 9.14
CA VAL A 154 -19.65 12.77 7.90
C VAL A 154 -19.90 11.84 6.72
N LEU A 155 -19.69 10.54 6.90
CA LEU A 155 -19.96 9.55 5.84
C LEU A 155 -21.46 9.51 5.49
N ASP A 156 -22.34 9.43 6.48
CA ASP A 156 -23.78 9.40 6.25
C ASP A 156 -24.27 10.67 5.51
N THR A 157 -23.80 11.84 5.96
CA THR A 157 -24.11 13.11 5.30
C THR A 157 -23.60 13.14 3.85
N THR A 158 -22.39 12.60 3.61
CA THR A 158 -21.80 12.54 2.27
C THR A 158 -22.55 11.57 1.35
N ILE A 159 -22.93 10.38 1.84
CA ILE A 159 -23.65 9.37 1.06
C ILE A 159 -25.04 9.86 0.66
N ARG A 160 -25.74 10.57 1.57
CA ARG A 160 -27.10 11.09 1.32
C ARG A 160 -27.13 12.35 0.48
N ASP A 161 -25.98 12.98 0.22
CA ASP A 161 -25.91 14.18 -0.60
C ASP A 161 -25.93 13.79 -2.11
N PRO A 162 -26.99 14.20 -2.87
CA PRO A 162 -27.09 13.83 -4.28
C PRO A 162 -25.99 14.46 -5.16
N GLU A 163 -25.27 15.45 -4.63
CA GLU A 163 -24.10 16.03 -5.30
C GLU A 163 -22.78 15.31 -4.92
N ARG A 164 -22.86 14.09 -4.39
CA ARG A 164 -21.71 13.29 -4.00
C ARG A 164 -21.88 11.84 -4.45
N ASN A 165 -20.86 11.34 -5.14
CA ASN A 165 -20.73 9.93 -5.51
C ASN A 165 -19.58 9.33 -4.70
N LEU A 166 -19.89 8.64 -3.61
CA LEU A 166 -18.86 8.09 -2.71
C LEU A 166 -18.46 6.68 -3.11
N TYR A 167 -17.17 6.51 -3.33
CA TYR A 167 -16.51 5.24 -3.66
C TYR A 167 -15.58 4.82 -2.51
N LEU A 168 -15.80 3.65 -1.94
CA LEU A 168 -14.91 3.06 -0.94
C LEU A 168 -13.92 2.11 -1.60
N PHE A 169 -12.65 2.47 -1.62
CA PHE A 169 -11.56 1.59 -2.01
C PHE A 169 -10.96 0.95 -0.77
N ILE A 170 -10.90 -0.38 -0.72
CA ILE A 170 -10.33 -1.16 0.39
C ILE A 170 -9.04 -1.79 -0.09
N ASP A 171 -7.92 -1.30 0.42
CA ASP A 171 -6.60 -1.86 0.13
C ASP A 171 -6.38 -3.17 0.87
N GLU A 172 -5.70 -4.12 0.24
CA GLU A 172 -5.51 -5.48 0.73
C GLU A 172 -6.83 -6.12 1.23
N ALA A 173 -7.89 -5.99 0.42
CA ALA A 173 -9.28 -6.32 0.77
C ALA A 173 -9.54 -7.78 1.19
N HIS A 174 -8.53 -8.64 1.09
CA HIS A 174 -8.58 -10.01 1.63
C HIS A 174 -8.44 -10.05 3.16
N ARG A 175 -8.02 -8.94 3.80
CA ARG A 175 -7.88 -8.81 5.25
C ARG A 175 -9.14 -8.24 5.87
N GLY A 176 -9.51 -8.73 7.03
CA GLY A 176 -10.67 -8.22 7.77
C GLY A 176 -12.05 -8.55 7.18
N LEU A 177 -12.09 -9.19 6.01
CA LEU A 177 -13.30 -9.69 5.35
C LEU A 177 -13.16 -11.21 5.15
N GLY A 178 -13.97 -12.00 5.85
CA GLY A 178 -14.00 -13.45 5.72
C GLY A 178 -14.32 -14.17 7.01
N PRO A 179 -14.57 -15.51 6.97
CA PRO A 179 -15.05 -16.29 8.12
C PRO A 179 -14.04 -16.37 9.29
N GLU A 180 -12.75 -16.08 9.05
CA GLU A 180 -11.73 -16.03 10.11
C GLU A 180 -11.69 -14.67 10.83
N ALA A 181 -12.30 -13.62 10.28
CA ALA A 181 -12.61 -12.44 11.04
C ALA A 181 -13.73 -12.81 12.00
N SER A 182 -13.39 -13.23 13.22
CA SER A 182 -14.42 -13.57 14.22
C SER A 182 -15.42 -12.43 14.29
N ALA A 183 -16.71 -12.73 14.20
CA ALA A 183 -17.80 -11.75 14.23
C ALA A 183 -17.75 -10.81 15.48
N SER A 184 -16.87 -11.09 16.41
CA SER A 184 -16.59 -10.33 17.65
C SER A 184 -15.33 -9.46 17.57
N SER A 185 -14.58 -9.46 16.45
CA SER A 185 -13.39 -8.59 16.34
C SER A 185 -13.82 -7.15 16.00
N ASP A 186 -13.19 -6.15 16.65
CA ASP A 186 -13.41 -4.74 16.33
C ASP A 186 -13.18 -4.44 14.85
N THR A 187 -12.25 -5.14 14.21
CA THR A 187 -11.93 -5.00 12.78
C THR A 187 -13.09 -5.43 11.89
N ALA A 188 -13.68 -6.60 12.12
CA ALA A 188 -14.83 -7.07 11.34
C ALA A 188 -16.02 -6.12 11.47
N THR A 189 -16.25 -5.60 12.67
CA THR A 189 -17.29 -4.59 12.95
C THR A 189 -17.05 -3.29 12.17
N ILE A 190 -15.81 -2.79 12.11
CA ILE A 190 -15.48 -1.57 11.35
C ILE A 190 -15.77 -1.75 9.86
N TYR A 191 -15.35 -2.86 9.25
CA TYR A 191 -15.62 -3.12 7.84
C TYR A 191 -17.13 -3.28 7.57
N ALA A 192 -17.85 -4.01 8.43
CA ALA A 192 -19.30 -4.17 8.32
C ALA A 192 -20.00 -2.80 8.41
N ASN A 193 -19.67 -2.00 9.40
CA ASN A 193 -20.26 -0.66 9.57
C ASN A 193 -19.98 0.28 8.39
N LEU A 194 -18.78 0.22 7.81
CA LEU A 194 -18.45 1.02 6.61
C LEU A 194 -19.21 0.56 5.38
N ILE A 195 -19.34 -0.76 5.17
CA ILE A 195 -19.94 -1.33 3.97
C ILE A 195 -21.47 -1.31 4.05
N ASP A 196 -22.01 -1.77 5.18
CA ASP A 196 -23.44 -2.07 5.32
C ASP A 196 -24.22 -0.94 6.01
N GLY A 197 -23.52 0.06 6.57
CA GLY A 197 -24.10 1.05 7.45
C GLY A 197 -24.49 0.45 8.80
N PHE A 198 -24.89 1.29 9.75
CA PHE A 198 -25.37 0.87 11.08
C PHE A 198 -26.14 1.98 11.76
N GLU A 199 -27.01 1.63 12.71
CA GLU A 199 -27.81 2.60 13.50
C GLU A 199 -28.55 3.64 12.65
N GLY A 200 -29.09 3.23 11.50
CA GLY A 200 -29.83 4.09 10.58
C GLY A 200 -28.97 4.93 9.64
N ARG A 201 -27.65 4.79 9.69
CA ARG A 201 -26.71 5.40 8.73
C ARG A 201 -26.71 4.62 7.42
N ALA A 202 -26.51 5.34 6.33
CA ALA A 202 -26.53 4.80 4.98
C ALA A 202 -25.38 3.81 4.74
N ALA A 203 -25.66 2.75 3.97
CA ALA A 203 -24.67 1.83 3.47
C ALA A 203 -23.84 2.47 2.35
N MET A 204 -22.59 2.02 2.20
CA MET A 204 -21.69 2.51 1.14
C MET A 204 -22.23 2.15 -0.24
N PRO A 205 -22.44 3.10 -1.15
CA PRO A 205 -23.01 2.84 -2.48
C PRO A 205 -22.14 1.93 -3.33
N VAL A 206 -20.85 2.27 -3.43
CA VAL A 206 -19.87 1.58 -4.28
C VAL A 206 -18.67 1.15 -3.47
N VAL A 207 -18.39 -0.16 -3.46
CA VAL A 207 -17.24 -0.75 -2.76
C VAL A 207 -16.28 -1.40 -3.75
N VAL A 208 -15.01 -1.06 -3.67
CA VAL A 208 -13.94 -1.58 -4.54
C VAL A 208 -12.88 -2.24 -3.69
N GLY A 209 -12.78 -3.57 -3.79
CA GLY A 209 -11.64 -4.28 -3.20
C GLY A 209 -10.41 -4.14 -4.08
N VAL A 210 -9.24 -3.92 -3.49
CA VAL A 210 -7.94 -3.97 -4.17
C VAL A 210 -7.13 -5.08 -3.53
N SER A 211 -6.85 -6.17 -4.26
CA SER A 211 -6.21 -7.34 -3.65
C SER A 211 -5.50 -8.23 -4.67
N ALA A 212 -4.46 -8.93 -4.23
CA ALA A 212 -3.87 -10.03 -4.98
C ALA A 212 -4.71 -11.33 -4.86
N THR A 213 -5.45 -11.49 -3.78
CA THR A 213 -6.28 -12.67 -3.46
C THR A 213 -7.73 -12.26 -3.23
N PRO A 214 -8.53 -12.07 -4.31
CA PRO A 214 -9.87 -11.48 -4.23
C PRO A 214 -10.93 -12.39 -3.62
N GLN A 215 -10.64 -13.68 -3.42
CA GLN A 215 -11.64 -14.70 -3.09
C GLN A 215 -12.40 -14.37 -1.80
N ARG A 216 -11.68 -13.93 -0.74
CA ARG A 216 -12.29 -13.56 0.55
C ARG A 216 -13.19 -12.34 0.42
N PHE A 217 -12.75 -11.32 -0.32
CA PHE A 217 -13.56 -10.13 -0.58
C PHE A 217 -14.83 -10.47 -1.37
N VAL A 218 -14.67 -11.23 -2.45
CA VAL A 218 -15.81 -11.63 -3.31
C VAL A 218 -16.83 -12.45 -2.51
N ALA A 219 -16.38 -13.44 -1.75
CA ALA A 219 -17.26 -14.24 -0.90
C ALA A 219 -18.01 -13.36 0.12
N ALA A 220 -17.30 -12.46 0.81
CA ALA A 220 -17.91 -11.57 1.77
C ALA A 220 -18.93 -10.61 1.14
N MET A 221 -18.72 -10.17 -0.11
CA MET A 221 -19.71 -9.33 -0.81
C MET A 221 -20.89 -10.14 -1.33
N GLN A 222 -20.70 -11.40 -1.75
CA GLN A 222 -21.77 -12.28 -2.21
C GLN A 222 -22.69 -12.76 -1.09
N GLU A 223 -22.21 -12.82 0.16
CA GLU A 223 -23.05 -13.10 1.34
C GLU A 223 -24.06 -11.99 1.65
N ARG A 224 -23.88 -10.78 1.11
CA ARG A 224 -24.74 -9.62 1.29
C ARG A 224 -25.85 -9.62 0.24
N THR A 225 -27.07 -9.87 0.65
CA THR A 225 -28.22 -10.01 -0.25
C THR A 225 -28.71 -8.70 -0.85
N ASP A 226 -28.36 -7.58 -0.23
CA ASP A 226 -28.72 -6.21 -0.62
C ASP A 226 -27.67 -5.51 -1.49
N ARG A 227 -26.59 -6.23 -1.85
CA ARG A 227 -25.45 -5.69 -2.60
C ARG A 227 -25.11 -6.57 -3.81
N ASP A 228 -25.07 -5.98 -4.99
CA ASP A 228 -24.64 -6.66 -6.19
C ASP A 228 -23.11 -6.82 -6.21
N CYS A 229 -22.61 -8.05 -6.23
CA CYS A 229 -21.19 -8.32 -6.40
C CYS A 229 -20.86 -8.52 -7.88
N MET A 230 -20.30 -7.50 -8.52
CA MET A 230 -19.87 -7.59 -9.91
C MET A 230 -18.62 -8.47 -10.06
N SER A 231 -18.45 -9.03 -11.24
CA SER A 231 -17.25 -9.82 -11.55
C SER A 231 -15.98 -9.01 -11.30
N PRO A 232 -14.97 -9.57 -10.61
CA PRO A 232 -13.69 -8.89 -10.40
C PRO A 232 -12.99 -8.55 -11.71
N VAL A 233 -12.36 -7.39 -11.75
CA VAL A 233 -11.40 -7.02 -12.80
C VAL A 233 -10.11 -7.78 -12.51
N ARG A 234 -9.86 -8.84 -13.26
CA ARG A 234 -8.70 -9.72 -13.05
C ARG A 234 -7.59 -9.38 -14.04
N VAL A 235 -6.37 -9.32 -13.50
CA VAL A 235 -5.13 -9.26 -14.26
C VAL A 235 -4.48 -10.63 -14.20
N ASP A 236 -4.16 -11.18 -15.37
CA ASP A 236 -3.48 -12.47 -15.47
C ASP A 236 -2.02 -12.32 -14.99
N PRO A 237 -1.54 -13.17 -14.07
CA PRO A 237 -0.14 -13.19 -13.66
C PRO A 237 0.84 -13.33 -14.83
N LYS A 238 0.44 -14.03 -15.89
CA LYS A 238 1.26 -14.23 -17.09
C LYS A 238 1.49 -12.91 -17.83
N ASP A 239 0.44 -12.10 -18.00
CA ASP A 239 0.56 -10.78 -18.66
C ASP A 239 1.50 -9.86 -17.87
N VAL A 240 1.46 -9.94 -16.53
CA VAL A 240 2.35 -9.15 -15.65
C VAL A 240 3.80 -9.62 -15.80
N GLN A 241 4.05 -10.93 -15.85
CA GLN A 241 5.37 -11.51 -16.03
C GLN A 241 5.94 -11.13 -17.42
N GLU A 242 5.17 -11.31 -18.50
CA GLU A 242 5.56 -10.96 -19.85
C GLU A 242 5.86 -9.46 -20.03
N SER A 243 5.24 -8.61 -19.21
CA SER A 243 5.52 -7.16 -19.21
C SER A 243 6.84 -6.77 -18.56
N GLY A 244 7.52 -7.70 -17.87
CA GLY A 244 8.77 -7.48 -17.14
C GLY A 244 8.59 -6.78 -15.78
N LEU A 245 7.36 -6.63 -15.26
CA LEU A 245 7.12 -6.04 -13.94
C LEU A 245 7.33 -7.01 -12.77
N LEU A 246 7.22 -8.33 -13.02
CA LEU A 246 7.52 -9.35 -12.02
C LEU A 246 8.92 -9.90 -12.24
N LYS A 247 9.58 -10.31 -11.17
CA LYS A 247 10.82 -11.06 -11.23
C LYS A 247 10.53 -12.45 -11.81
N ASP A 248 11.34 -12.88 -12.75
CA ASP A 248 11.17 -14.19 -13.43
C ASP A 248 11.37 -15.35 -12.46
N THR A 249 12.29 -15.20 -11.52
CA THR A 249 12.68 -16.27 -10.59
C THR A 249 12.80 -15.72 -9.17
N ILE A 250 12.19 -16.44 -8.23
CA ILE A 250 12.40 -16.26 -6.79
C ILE A 250 13.07 -17.55 -6.28
N GLU A 251 14.35 -17.44 -5.87
CA GLU A 251 15.06 -18.55 -5.25
C GLU A 251 14.80 -18.51 -3.73
N LEU A 252 14.15 -19.55 -3.22
CA LEU A 252 13.85 -19.68 -1.80
C LEU A 252 14.76 -20.74 -1.17
N TYR A 253 15.57 -20.35 -0.20
CA TYR A 253 16.40 -21.25 0.58
C TYR A 253 15.79 -21.41 1.96
N VAL A 254 15.34 -22.63 2.28
CA VAL A 254 14.76 -22.98 3.57
C VAL A 254 15.73 -23.85 4.34
N PRO A 255 16.12 -23.53 5.60
CA PRO A 255 17.01 -24.36 6.38
C PRO A 255 16.36 -25.70 6.77
N ASP A 256 17.13 -26.77 6.66
CA ASP A 256 16.87 -27.97 7.44
C ASP A 256 17.42 -27.73 8.86
N THR A 257 16.52 -27.64 9.79
CA THR A 257 16.61 -27.43 11.23
C THR A 257 17.95 -27.65 11.97
N ASP A 258 18.97 -26.77 11.85
CA ASP A 258 20.09 -26.73 12.80
C ASP A 258 20.78 -25.36 12.83
N THR A 259 21.09 -24.85 14.03
CA THR A 259 21.70 -23.53 14.31
C THR A 259 23.06 -23.27 13.65
N ALA A 260 23.79 -24.29 13.27
CA ALA A 260 25.02 -24.17 12.47
C ALA A 260 24.80 -23.60 11.08
N VAL A 261 23.57 -23.52 10.65
CA VAL A 261 23.13 -23.15 9.29
C VAL A 261 22.94 -21.64 9.12
N GLU A 262 22.68 -20.88 10.19
CA GLU A 262 22.44 -19.42 10.11
C GLU A 262 23.61 -18.65 9.49
N HIS A 263 24.83 -18.99 9.89
CA HIS A 263 26.04 -18.36 9.34
C HIS A 263 26.22 -18.65 7.83
N GLN A 264 25.80 -19.83 7.38
CA GLN A 264 25.87 -20.21 5.97
C GLN A 264 24.85 -19.43 5.12
N TYR A 265 23.65 -19.17 5.66
CA TYR A 265 22.61 -18.38 4.94
C TYR A 265 22.98 -16.91 4.83
N LEU A 266 23.53 -16.32 5.89
CA LEU A 266 24.04 -14.95 5.82
C LEU A 266 25.14 -14.84 4.75
N THR A 267 26.08 -15.80 4.73
CA THR A 267 27.13 -15.86 3.73
C THR A 267 26.57 -16.00 2.32
N LEU A 268 25.59 -16.89 2.13
CA LEU A 268 24.91 -17.06 0.84
C LEU A 268 24.16 -15.79 0.42
N ALA A 269 23.40 -15.16 1.34
CA ALA A 269 22.69 -13.91 1.06
C ALA A 269 23.65 -12.78 0.66
N CYS A 270 24.76 -12.61 1.38
CA CYS A 270 25.78 -11.61 1.05
C CYS A 270 26.43 -11.89 -0.32
N ARG A 271 26.70 -13.15 -0.64
CA ARG A 271 27.23 -13.52 -1.96
C ARG A 271 26.24 -13.18 -3.08
N ARG A 272 24.96 -13.57 -2.94
CA ARG A 272 23.90 -13.26 -3.92
C ARG A 272 23.68 -11.75 -4.06
N TYR A 273 23.80 -11.03 -2.96
CA TYR A 273 23.74 -9.57 -2.97
C TYR A 273 24.90 -8.98 -3.79
N ASN A 274 26.15 -9.45 -3.61
CA ASN A 274 27.30 -8.99 -4.38
C ASN A 274 27.11 -9.30 -5.88
N GLU A 275 26.68 -10.52 -6.23
CA GLU A 275 26.36 -10.91 -7.61
C GLU A 275 25.29 -9.97 -8.23
N ALA A 276 24.25 -9.61 -7.46
CA ALA A 276 23.23 -8.66 -7.91
C ALA A 276 23.82 -7.25 -8.17
N CYS A 277 24.69 -6.77 -7.28
CA CYS A 277 25.37 -5.49 -7.46
C CYS A 277 26.21 -5.46 -8.74
N GLU A 278 26.97 -6.52 -9.01
CA GLU A 278 27.81 -6.64 -10.21
C GLU A 278 26.96 -6.67 -11.49
N ARG A 279 25.86 -7.45 -11.52
CA ARG A 279 24.94 -7.55 -12.65
C ARG A 279 24.27 -6.21 -12.95
N TRP A 280 23.80 -5.50 -11.91
CA TRP A 280 23.19 -4.19 -12.08
C TRP A 280 24.17 -3.14 -12.55
N ALA A 281 25.41 -3.14 -12.03
CA ALA A 281 26.45 -2.25 -12.49
C ALA A 281 26.78 -2.47 -13.99
N ALA A 282 26.92 -3.73 -14.41
CA ALA A 282 27.14 -4.07 -15.80
C ALA A 282 25.97 -3.61 -16.68
N TYR A 283 24.73 -3.95 -16.30
CA TYR A 283 23.53 -3.57 -17.05
C TYR A 283 23.40 -2.04 -17.21
N CYS A 284 23.57 -1.27 -16.13
CA CYS A 284 23.50 0.19 -16.20
C CYS A 284 24.58 0.78 -17.10
N ASN A 285 25.80 0.26 -17.04
CA ASN A 285 26.89 0.70 -17.91
C ASN A 285 26.62 0.40 -19.39
N ASP A 286 26.14 -0.81 -19.70
CA ASP A 286 25.89 -1.26 -21.06
C ASP A 286 24.71 -0.52 -21.74
N ASN A 287 23.74 -0.09 -20.93
CA ASN A 287 22.54 0.58 -21.42
C ASN A 287 22.51 2.11 -21.18
N GLY A 288 23.56 2.69 -20.58
CA GLY A 288 23.60 4.11 -20.26
C GLY A 288 22.55 4.56 -19.22
N GLU A 289 22.11 3.63 -18.38
CA GLU A 289 21.11 3.88 -17.35
C GLU A 289 21.73 4.42 -16.05
N PRO A 290 20.97 5.17 -15.25
CA PRO A 290 21.44 5.61 -13.94
C PRO A 290 21.81 4.41 -13.04
N PRO A 291 22.89 4.51 -12.23
CA PRO A 291 23.32 3.41 -11.39
C PRO A 291 22.24 3.02 -10.37
N VAL A 292 21.95 1.74 -10.30
CA VAL A 292 21.05 1.13 -9.32
C VAL A 292 21.90 0.52 -8.20
N SER A 293 21.54 0.84 -6.95
CA SER A 293 22.15 0.22 -5.76
C SER A 293 21.17 -0.81 -5.20
N PRO A 294 21.43 -2.11 -5.41
CA PRO A 294 20.65 -3.16 -4.76
C PRO A 294 20.64 -3.02 -3.24
N LEU A 295 19.57 -3.47 -2.60
CA LEU A 295 19.38 -3.45 -1.15
C LEU A 295 19.42 -4.87 -0.60
N LEU A 296 20.27 -5.11 0.40
CA LEU A 296 20.23 -6.31 1.24
C LEU A 296 19.27 -6.05 2.39
N LEU A 297 18.13 -6.72 2.38
CA LEU A 297 17.15 -6.65 3.46
C LEU A 297 17.42 -7.78 4.47
N VAL A 298 17.58 -7.41 5.74
CA VAL A 298 17.80 -8.34 6.84
C VAL A 298 16.67 -8.19 7.84
N GLN A 299 15.80 -9.19 7.92
CA GLN A 299 14.74 -9.23 8.91
C GLN A 299 15.29 -9.84 10.20
N THR A 300 15.17 -9.11 11.31
CA THR A 300 15.62 -9.50 12.63
C THR A 300 14.45 -9.86 13.54
N ALA A 301 14.74 -10.51 14.65
CA ALA A 301 13.80 -10.71 15.75
C ALA A 301 13.31 -9.37 16.33
N ASP A 302 12.12 -9.35 16.95
CA ASP A 302 11.51 -8.13 17.50
C ASP A 302 12.35 -7.49 18.61
N HIS A 303 13.10 -8.31 19.37
CA HIS A 303 13.96 -7.91 20.47
C HIS A 303 15.43 -8.26 20.23
N ILE A 304 16.02 -7.65 19.16
CA ILE A 304 17.46 -7.80 18.93
C ILE A 304 18.25 -6.85 19.84
N SER A 305 19.30 -7.35 20.51
CA SER A 305 20.20 -6.52 21.30
C SER A 305 21.20 -5.74 20.43
N ASP A 306 21.69 -4.59 20.92
CA ASP A 306 22.69 -3.79 20.19
C ASP A 306 23.97 -4.60 19.92
N GLY A 307 24.36 -5.52 20.84
CA GLY A 307 25.51 -6.39 20.67
C GLY A 307 25.31 -7.42 19.55
N ALA A 308 24.13 -8.04 19.49
CA ALA A 308 23.78 -8.97 18.41
C ALA A 308 23.70 -8.25 17.05
N LEU A 309 23.13 -7.07 17.03
CA LEU A 309 23.05 -6.24 15.82
C LEU A 309 24.44 -5.81 15.33
N ALA A 310 25.35 -5.43 16.26
CA ALA A 310 26.73 -5.11 15.92
C ALA A 310 27.47 -6.33 15.35
N GLY A 311 27.32 -7.51 15.95
CA GLY A 311 27.88 -8.76 15.45
C GLY A 311 27.40 -9.10 14.04
N LEU A 312 26.10 -8.89 13.76
CA LEU A 312 25.52 -9.08 12.43
C LEU A 312 26.09 -8.08 11.41
N CYS A 313 26.26 -6.81 11.80
CA CYS A 313 26.92 -5.80 10.96
C CYS A 313 28.37 -6.15 10.66
N ASP A 314 29.14 -6.67 11.65
CA ASP A 314 30.53 -7.11 11.46
C ASP A 314 30.62 -8.28 10.46
N GLN A 315 29.72 -9.25 10.57
CA GLN A 315 29.66 -10.38 9.65
C GLN A 315 29.31 -9.91 8.22
N ILE A 316 28.29 -9.07 8.07
CA ILE A 316 27.92 -8.51 6.74
C ILE A 316 29.08 -7.71 6.17
N SER A 317 29.73 -6.86 6.96
CA SER A 317 30.87 -6.04 6.52
C SER A 317 32.08 -6.85 6.11
N SER A 318 32.26 -8.06 6.65
CA SER A 318 33.31 -8.98 6.24
C SER A 318 33.06 -9.63 4.87
N LEU A 319 31.80 -9.71 4.44
CA LEU A 319 31.33 -10.42 3.24
C LEU A 319 30.94 -9.49 2.10
N VAL A 320 30.53 -8.26 2.43
CA VAL A 320 30.12 -7.23 1.45
C VAL A 320 31.13 -6.09 1.46
N PRO A 321 31.81 -5.84 0.31
CA PRO A 321 32.85 -4.82 0.25
C PRO A 321 32.27 -3.41 0.27
N ASN A 322 33.08 -2.45 0.73
CA ASN A 322 32.82 -1.00 0.67
C ASN A 322 31.54 -0.55 1.39
N LEU A 323 31.25 -1.16 2.55
CA LEU A 323 30.21 -0.66 3.45
C LEU A 323 30.78 0.39 4.41
N GLU A 324 30.13 1.56 4.47
CA GLU A 324 30.49 2.61 5.42
C GLU A 324 29.73 2.43 6.74
N PRO A 325 30.44 2.31 7.87
CA PRO A 325 29.81 2.01 9.15
C PRO A 325 29.23 3.24 9.85
N THR A 326 29.68 4.46 9.52
CA THR A 326 29.38 5.66 10.30
C THR A 326 28.69 6.76 9.47
N LEU A 327 27.91 7.60 10.16
CA LEU A 327 27.24 8.77 9.55
C LEU A 327 28.23 9.84 9.05
N ALA A 328 29.44 9.90 9.59
CA ALA A 328 30.46 10.90 9.20
C ALA A 328 30.77 10.86 7.69
N PHE A 329 30.70 9.67 7.10
CA PHE A 329 30.93 9.45 5.66
C PHE A 329 29.66 9.04 4.90
N GLY A 330 28.51 8.99 5.61
CA GLY A 330 27.24 8.51 5.08
C GLY A 330 27.15 6.99 5.18
N THR A 331 26.59 6.49 6.30
CA THR A 331 26.48 5.05 6.56
C THR A 331 25.77 4.27 5.46
N SER A 332 26.21 3.02 5.24
CA SER A 332 25.55 2.06 4.35
C SER A 332 24.43 1.28 5.03
N PHE A 333 24.25 1.46 6.34
CA PHE A 333 23.28 0.75 7.15
C PHE A 333 22.11 1.64 7.52
N ALA A 334 20.91 1.07 7.60
CA ALA A 334 19.72 1.75 8.10
C ALA A 334 18.75 0.77 8.74
N ASN A 335 17.74 1.28 9.43
CA ASN A 335 16.65 0.48 9.97
C ASN A 335 15.28 1.11 9.65
N VAL A 336 14.25 0.25 9.63
CA VAL A 336 12.83 0.60 9.51
C VAL A 336 12.05 0.08 10.71
N PHE A 337 12.63 0.08 11.89
CA PHE A 337 12.00 -0.43 13.12
C PHE A 337 10.86 0.48 13.56
N GLY A 338 9.81 -0.13 14.15
CA GLY A 338 8.62 0.59 14.58
C GLY A 338 8.86 1.63 15.68
N GLU A 339 9.97 1.54 16.40
CA GLU A 339 10.39 2.51 17.42
C GLU A 339 10.89 3.84 16.82
N HIS A 340 11.10 3.90 15.51
CA HIS A 340 11.54 5.09 14.74
C HIS A 340 12.83 5.73 15.25
N GLY A 341 13.69 4.95 15.93
CA GLY A 341 14.92 5.43 16.55
C GLY A 341 16.16 5.21 15.69
N ASN A 342 17.13 6.14 15.81
CA ASN A 342 18.48 5.90 15.33
C ASN A 342 19.20 4.97 16.33
N ILE A 343 19.86 3.95 15.81
CA ILE A 343 20.56 2.94 16.61
C ILE A 343 22.07 3.13 16.42
N ARG A 344 22.81 2.97 17.51
CA ARG A 344 24.27 2.84 17.49
C ARG A 344 24.66 1.49 18.06
N ALA A 345 25.05 0.58 17.17
CA ALA A 345 25.46 -0.77 17.53
C ALA A 345 26.97 -0.93 17.32
N GLY A 346 27.74 -0.93 18.43
CA GLY A 346 29.20 -0.94 18.38
C GLY A 346 29.77 0.26 17.61
N ARG A 347 30.43 0.01 16.49
CA ARG A 347 30.98 1.03 15.59
C ARG A 347 30.03 1.51 14.50
N TYR A 348 28.82 0.93 14.41
CA TYR A 348 27.87 1.17 13.33
C TYR A 348 26.82 2.19 13.73
N ASP A 349 26.61 3.17 12.87
CA ASP A 349 25.46 4.07 12.92
C ASP A 349 24.38 3.53 11.99
N ILE A 350 23.22 3.22 12.54
CA ILE A 350 22.08 2.61 11.84
C ILE A 350 20.88 3.55 11.98
N PRO A 351 20.82 4.62 11.17
CA PRO A 351 19.72 5.59 11.26
C PRO A 351 18.39 4.97 10.87
N TYR A 352 17.33 5.50 11.45
CA TYR A 352 15.97 5.20 11.03
C TYR A 352 15.68 5.86 9.68
N ILE A 353 15.10 5.11 8.77
CA ILE A 353 14.54 5.61 7.52
C ILE A 353 13.08 5.19 7.46
N ARG A 354 12.19 6.11 7.08
CA ARG A 354 10.81 5.75 6.82
C ARG A 354 10.72 4.76 5.66
N PRO A 355 9.89 3.69 5.76
CA PRO A 355 9.78 2.67 4.71
C PRO A 355 9.57 3.22 3.30
N GLU A 356 8.76 4.28 3.16
CA GLU A 356 8.48 4.96 1.89
C GLU A 356 9.69 5.69 1.28
N ASN A 357 10.69 6.02 2.09
CA ASN A 357 11.89 6.76 1.65
C ASN A 357 13.08 5.85 1.32
N VAL A 358 12.98 4.56 1.59
CA VAL A 358 14.09 3.60 1.41
C VAL A 358 14.55 3.54 -0.04
N GLN A 359 13.62 3.55 -0.99
CA GLN A 359 13.94 3.52 -2.42
C GLN A 359 14.78 4.73 -2.88
N GLY A 360 14.59 5.89 -2.24
CA GLY A 360 15.35 7.12 -2.50
C GLY A 360 16.71 7.19 -1.79
N ALA A 361 16.95 6.32 -0.82
CA ALA A 361 18.15 6.34 0.04
C ALA A 361 19.34 5.63 -0.64
N ARG A 362 19.87 6.21 -1.70
CA ARG A 362 20.90 5.60 -2.57
C ARG A 362 22.18 5.12 -1.86
N ARG A 363 22.49 5.60 -0.66
CA ARG A 363 23.64 5.16 0.13
C ARG A 363 23.36 3.95 0.98
N THR A 364 22.08 3.70 1.34
CA THR A 364 21.68 2.55 2.12
C THR A 364 21.81 1.29 1.27
N ARG A 365 22.63 0.35 1.74
CA ARG A 365 22.89 -0.94 1.10
C ARG A 365 22.42 -2.12 1.94
N VAL A 366 22.34 -1.93 3.26
CA VAL A 366 21.85 -2.92 4.22
C VAL A 366 20.74 -2.28 5.04
N LEU A 367 19.56 -2.91 5.02
CA LEU A 367 18.38 -2.44 5.74
C LEU A 367 17.94 -3.50 6.76
N PHE A 368 17.89 -3.11 8.01
CA PHE A 368 17.35 -3.94 9.09
C PHE A 368 15.85 -3.66 9.25
N ALA A 369 15.07 -4.72 9.33
CA ALA A 369 13.62 -4.66 9.52
C ALA A 369 13.18 -5.69 10.55
N LYS A 370 12.06 -5.41 11.21
CA LYS A 370 11.26 -6.35 12.00
C LYS A 370 10.01 -6.70 11.19
N GLU A 371 8.83 -6.55 11.75
CA GLU A 371 7.57 -6.80 11.04
C GLU A 371 7.21 -5.77 9.96
N ALA A 372 7.80 -4.56 10.02
CA ALA A 372 7.43 -3.42 9.15
C ALA A 372 7.49 -3.71 7.64
N VAL A 373 8.28 -4.70 7.23
CA VAL A 373 8.43 -5.10 5.81
C VAL A 373 7.61 -6.33 5.43
N SER A 374 6.90 -6.93 6.38
CA SER A 374 6.17 -8.19 6.16
C SER A 374 4.84 -7.98 5.41
N ASN A 375 4.31 -6.75 5.39
CA ASN A 375 2.94 -6.48 4.96
C ASN A 375 2.85 -5.28 4.01
N GLY A 376 2.77 -5.57 2.70
CA GLY A 376 2.46 -4.54 1.71
C GLY A 376 3.59 -3.54 1.40
N TRP A 377 4.79 -3.72 1.98
CA TRP A 377 5.93 -2.88 1.63
C TRP A 377 6.46 -3.24 0.25
N ASP A 378 6.51 -2.26 -0.63
CA ASP A 378 7.06 -2.39 -1.98
C ASP A 378 8.41 -1.66 -2.07
N CYS A 379 9.47 -2.42 -2.32
CA CYS A 379 10.81 -1.89 -2.54
C CYS A 379 11.48 -2.59 -3.73
N PRO A 380 11.37 -2.02 -4.93
CA PRO A 380 11.91 -2.62 -6.15
C PRO A 380 13.41 -2.92 -6.11
N VAL A 381 14.18 -2.17 -5.32
CA VAL A 381 15.63 -2.35 -5.18
C VAL A 381 16.03 -3.44 -4.18
N SER A 382 15.08 -4.06 -3.48
CA SER A 382 15.35 -5.19 -2.58
C SER A 382 15.44 -6.50 -3.38
N TYR A 383 16.67 -6.93 -3.69
CA TYR A 383 16.94 -8.15 -4.46
C TYR A 383 17.28 -9.34 -3.58
N THR A 384 17.71 -9.10 -2.34
CA THR A 384 18.10 -10.16 -1.40
C THR A 384 17.44 -9.91 -0.06
N HIS A 385 16.71 -10.89 0.44
CA HIS A 385 16.03 -10.86 1.72
C HIS A 385 16.50 -12.04 2.56
N LEU A 386 17.06 -11.74 3.72
CA LEU A 386 17.43 -12.71 4.76
C LEU A 386 16.49 -12.53 5.95
N ARG A 387 15.88 -13.62 6.40
CA ARG A 387 15.20 -13.67 7.70
C ARG A 387 16.12 -14.36 8.69
N ALA A 388 16.68 -13.59 9.62
CA ALA A 388 17.42 -14.12 10.75
C ALA A 388 16.43 -14.69 11.78
N HIS A 389 16.61 -15.92 12.21
CA HIS A 389 15.85 -16.53 13.30
C HIS A 389 16.47 -16.16 14.66
N GLU A 390 15.68 -16.30 15.73
CA GLU A 390 16.12 -16.09 17.12
C GLU A 390 17.15 -17.11 17.56
#